data_36a914939c01b0078d76b357a35e7226
#
_entry.id   36a914939c01b0078d76b357a35e7226
#
_cell.length_a   1.000
_cell.length_b   1.000
_cell.length_c   1.000
_cell.angle_alpha   90.00
_cell.angle_beta   90.00
_cell.angle_gamma   90.00
#
_symmetry.space_group_name_H-M   'P 1'
#
loop_
_entity.id
_entity.type
_entity.pdbx_description
1 polymer ?
#
loop_
_entity_poly.entity_id
_entity_poly.type
_entity_poly.pdbx_seq_one_letter_code
_entity_poly.pdbx_strand_id
1 'polypeptide(L)'
;MKVSQDKSALIIRIISLTIIIGLVITIILPMINIFALAFNSGVDAQKGGITFYPRKFSLDNFKEIFKQGTLLNALFISIAKTVIGTILSVILTAMAAYVLTIKSLPFRRIISFFLVFTMLFSVGVVPLYILLNQLHLTDTFWVYILPSLYSVYNILIMRTFFNQLPSSVIEAARVDGCNDFQIFWKIVLPMSKPVVASITLFNAVSQWNDWFTGAFFVRNPNLKPLATVLQDMLTKQAAIADALKQKSGSYAMLDKLTITGDSMQMAMIVLLTIPVLFLFPFVQKHFVKGITIGSTKE
;
A
#
# COMPACT_ATOMS: atom_id res chain seq x y z
N MET A 1 2.84 3.03 45.46
CA MET A 1 3.47 1.71 45.33
C MET A 1 4.67 1.80 44.40
N LYS A 2 5.95 1.69 44.91
CA LYS A 2 7.13 1.54 44.09
C LYS A 2 7.11 0.14 43.48
N VAL A 3 6.84 0.04 42.19
CA VAL A 3 6.99 -1.22 41.45
C VAL A 3 8.45 -1.57 41.50
N SER A 4 8.82 -2.61 42.21
CA SER A 4 10.14 -3.25 42.17
C SER A 4 10.39 -3.57 40.69
N GLN A 5 11.36 -2.86 40.07
CA GLN A 5 11.78 -3.19 38.70
C GLN A 5 12.46 -4.56 38.75
N ASP A 6 11.71 -5.56 38.38
CA ASP A 6 12.22 -6.93 38.30
C ASP A 6 13.38 -6.94 37.27
N LYS A 7 14.58 -7.38 37.71
CA LYS A 7 15.80 -7.38 36.86
C LYS A 7 15.54 -8.13 35.54
N SER A 8 14.68 -9.14 35.57
CA SER A 8 14.27 -9.88 34.36
C SER A 8 13.47 -9.02 33.39
N ALA A 9 12.58 -8.16 33.88
CA ALA A 9 11.82 -7.22 33.03
C ALA A 9 12.72 -6.17 32.39
N LEU A 10 13.75 -5.69 33.12
CA LEU A 10 14.74 -4.76 32.59
C LEU A 10 15.59 -5.39 31.46
N ILE A 11 16.04 -6.63 31.64
CA ILE A 11 16.82 -7.37 30.64
C ILE A 11 15.99 -7.59 29.38
N ILE A 12 14.74 -8.05 29.52
CA ILE A 12 13.83 -8.25 28.37
C ILE A 12 13.63 -6.93 27.62
N ARG A 13 13.44 -5.81 28.32
CA ARG A 13 13.28 -4.50 27.71
C ARG A 13 14.53 -4.05 26.92
N ILE A 14 15.72 -4.26 27.49
CA ILE A 14 17.00 -3.92 26.82
C ILE A 14 17.17 -4.76 25.56
N ILE A 15 16.97 -6.08 25.64
CA ILE A 15 17.07 -6.98 24.48
C ILE A 15 16.07 -6.57 23.40
N SER A 16 14.82 -6.34 23.75
CA SER A 16 13.78 -5.92 22.80
C SER A 16 14.12 -4.59 22.13
N LEU A 17 14.61 -3.60 22.88
CA LEU A 17 15.05 -2.31 22.34
C LEU A 17 16.25 -2.46 21.41
N THR A 18 17.23 -3.29 21.77
CA THR A 18 18.42 -3.53 20.92
C THR A 18 18.01 -4.18 19.59
N ILE A 19 17.13 -5.17 19.62
CA ILE A 19 16.61 -5.81 18.40
C ILE A 19 15.86 -4.80 17.54
N ILE A 20 14.95 -4.00 18.13
CA ILE A 20 14.17 -2.99 17.41
C ILE A 20 15.09 -1.95 16.78
N ILE A 21 16.07 -1.41 17.53
CA ILE A 21 17.04 -0.43 17.02
C ILE A 21 17.86 -1.04 15.87
N GLY A 22 18.33 -2.28 16.02
CA GLY A 22 19.06 -2.98 14.96
C GLY A 22 18.22 -3.11 13.67
N LEU A 23 16.95 -3.52 13.78
CA LEU A 23 16.04 -3.60 12.64
C LEU A 23 15.80 -2.22 12.00
N VAL A 24 15.57 -1.19 12.82
CA VAL A 24 15.35 0.18 12.32
C VAL A 24 16.59 0.68 11.55
N ILE A 25 17.78 0.48 12.08
CA ILE A 25 19.04 0.88 11.41
C ILE A 25 19.16 0.14 10.06
N THR A 26 18.91 -1.17 10.04
CA THR A 26 19.00 -1.98 8.81
C THR A 26 18.05 -1.50 7.71
N ILE A 27 16.87 -0.97 8.08
CA ILE A 27 15.88 -0.44 7.12
C ILE A 27 16.22 1.00 6.73
N ILE A 28 16.64 1.84 7.67
CA ILE A 28 16.87 3.27 7.42
C ILE A 28 18.14 3.50 6.59
N LEU A 29 19.21 2.73 6.82
CA LEU A 29 20.48 2.92 6.11
C LEU A 29 20.33 2.85 4.58
N PRO A 30 19.70 1.82 3.99
CA PRO A 30 19.45 1.81 2.54
C PRO A 30 18.57 2.96 2.05
N MET A 31 17.58 3.37 2.86
CA MET A 31 16.72 4.49 2.50
C MET A 31 17.49 5.82 2.44
N ILE A 32 18.36 6.08 3.42
CA ILE A 32 19.22 7.27 3.39
C ILE A 32 20.10 7.27 2.14
N ASN A 33 20.67 6.14 1.76
CA ASN A 33 21.46 6.01 0.55
C ASN A 33 20.65 6.32 -0.72
N ILE A 34 19.42 5.80 -0.83
CA ILE A 34 18.50 6.11 -1.95
C ILE A 34 18.23 7.61 -2.01
N PHE A 35 17.94 8.26 -0.88
CA PHE A 35 17.76 9.71 -0.82
C PHE A 35 19.02 10.46 -1.22
N ALA A 36 20.20 10.07 -0.72
CA ALA A 36 21.46 10.70 -1.07
C ALA A 36 21.74 10.63 -2.57
N LEU A 37 21.49 9.48 -3.20
CA LEU A 37 21.67 9.28 -4.64
C LEU A 37 20.61 10.02 -5.46
N ALA A 38 19.36 10.05 -5.02
CA ALA A 38 18.25 10.76 -5.71
C ALA A 38 18.53 12.27 -5.82
N PHE A 39 19.08 12.86 -4.77
CA PHE A 39 19.42 14.29 -4.70
C PHE A 39 20.87 14.61 -5.11
N ASN A 40 21.62 13.65 -5.63
CA ASN A 40 22.96 13.88 -6.15
C ASN A 40 22.95 14.04 -7.67
N SER A 41 23.90 14.84 -8.21
CA SER A 41 24.10 14.93 -9.65
C SER A 41 24.41 13.55 -10.23
N GLY A 42 23.70 13.14 -11.30
CA GLY A 42 23.87 11.84 -11.95
C GLY A 42 25.30 11.58 -12.40
N VAL A 43 25.99 12.61 -12.94
CA VAL A 43 27.41 12.54 -13.35
C VAL A 43 28.33 12.29 -12.16
N ASP A 44 28.02 12.84 -10.96
CA ASP A 44 28.85 12.63 -9.78
C ASP A 44 28.53 11.29 -9.10
N ALA A 45 27.29 10.81 -9.17
CA ALA A 45 26.87 9.50 -8.68
C ALA A 45 27.66 8.36 -9.36
N GLN A 46 28.09 8.56 -10.63
CA GLN A 46 28.92 7.63 -11.41
C GLN A 46 30.25 7.29 -10.74
N LYS A 47 30.79 8.21 -9.94
CA LYS A 47 32.07 7.99 -9.27
C LYS A 47 31.96 7.02 -8.10
N GLY A 48 30.76 6.61 -7.73
CA GLY A 48 30.52 5.75 -6.59
C GLY A 48 30.79 6.42 -5.23
N GLY A 49 30.66 5.65 -4.14
CA GLY A 49 31.06 6.10 -2.80
C GLY A 49 30.12 7.12 -2.14
N ILE A 50 28.90 7.30 -2.63
CA ILE A 50 27.84 8.07 -1.95
C ILE A 50 27.12 7.14 -0.99
N THR A 51 27.09 7.51 0.30
CA THR A 51 26.45 6.69 1.34
C THR A 51 25.31 7.43 2.06
N PHE A 52 25.63 8.50 2.79
CA PHE A 52 24.67 9.15 3.69
C PHE A 52 24.19 10.53 3.21
N TYR A 53 24.93 11.21 2.38
CA TYR A 53 24.61 12.55 1.89
C TYR A 53 25.08 12.76 0.44
N PRO A 54 24.39 13.61 -0.34
CA PRO A 54 24.79 13.93 -1.70
C PRO A 54 26.09 14.76 -1.70
N ARG A 55 27.09 14.35 -2.50
CA ARG A 55 28.33 15.15 -2.67
C ARG A 55 28.09 16.41 -3.47
N LYS A 56 27.23 16.31 -4.49
CA LYS A 56 26.82 17.43 -5.34
C LYS A 56 25.30 17.46 -5.41
N PHE A 57 24.70 18.23 -4.49
CA PHE A 57 23.25 18.38 -4.48
C PHE A 57 22.74 18.90 -5.82
N SER A 58 21.79 18.18 -6.41
CA SER A 58 21.13 18.54 -7.65
C SER A 58 19.69 18.02 -7.65
N LEU A 59 18.80 18.79 -8.27
CA LEU A 59 17.43 18.41 -8.57
C LEU A 59 17.26 17.95 -10.03
N ASP A 60 18.33 17.79 -10.77
CA ASP A 60 18.28 17.51 -12.20
C ASP A 60 17.65 16.14 -12.50
N ASN A 61 17.84 15.14 -11.63
CA ASN A 61 17.17 13.86 -11.74
C ASN A 61 15.63 14.04 -11.72
N PHE A 62 15.12 14.84 -10.81
CA PHE A 62 13.69 15.15 -10.71
C PHE A 62 13.19 16.00 -11.88
N LYS A 63 13.97 17.01 -12.29
CA LYS A 63 13.62 17.83 -13.47
C LYS A 63 13.51 16.99 -14.74
N GLU A 64 14.45 16.05 -14.95
CA GLU A 64 14.43 15.16 -16.11
C GLU A 64 13.23 14.21 -16.06
N ILE A 65 12.91 13.69 -14.89
CA ILE A 65 11.71 12.90 -14.64
C ILE A 65 10.44 13.68 -15.05
N PHE A 66 10.31 14.93 -14.63
CA PHE A 66 9.13 15.75 -14.91
C PHE A 66 9.08 16.29 -16.35
N LYS A 67 10.22 16.42 -17.04
CA LYS A 67 10.25 16.77 -18.48
C LYS A 67 9.68 15.66 -19.36
N GLN A 68 9.83 14.41 -18.96
CA GLN A 68 9.20 13.29 -19.63
C GLN A 68 7.70 13.31 -19.30
N GLY A 69 6.86 13.93 -20.11
CA GLY A 69 5.43 14.15 -19.85
C GLY A 69 4.61 12.90 -19.44
N THR A 70 5.13 11.70 -19.70
CA THR A 70 4.58 10.42 -19.29
C THR A 70 4.49 10.26 -17.77
N LEU A 71 5.37 10.90 -17.00
CA LEU A 71 5.43 10.73 -15.53
C LEU A 71 4.41 11.57 -14.78
N LEU A 72 4.08 12.75 -15.26
CA LEU A 72 2.97 13.52 -14.69
C LEU A 72 1.65 12.78 -14.85
N ASN A 73 1.45 12.17 -16.03
CA ASN A 73 0.28 11.33 -16.27
C ASN A 73 0.27 10.07 -15.36
N ALA A 74 1.42 9.40 -15.22
CA ALA A 74 1.55 8.25 -14.34
C ALA A 74 1.28 8.60 -12.86
N LEU A 75 1.72 9.78 -12.41
CA LEU A 75 1.41 10.30 -11.07
C LEU A 75 -0.10 10.55 -10.91
N PHE A 76 -0.73 11.19 -11.91
CA PHE A 76 -2.17 11.40 -11.91
C PHE A 76 -2.95 10.08 -11.84
N ILE A 77 -2.59 9.08 -12.65
CA ILE A 77 -3.20 7.74 -12.63
C ILE A 77 -2.99 7.09 -11.26
N SER A 78 -1.79 7.19 -10.66
CA SER A 78 -1.53 6.66 -9.30
C SER A 78 -2.42 7.29 -8.25
N ILE A 79 -2.58 8.61 -8.26
CA ILE A 79 -3.44 9.33 -7.32
C ILE A 79 -4.91 8.94 -7.56
N ALA A 80 -5.37 8.99 -8.81
CA ALA A 80 -6.75 8.69 -9.17
C ALA A 80 -7.15 7.26 -8.77
N LYS A 81 -6.34 6.25 -9.12
CA LYS A 81 -6.64 4.86 -8.74
C LYS A 81 -6.60 4.65 -7.23
N THR A 82 -5.65 5.29 -6.54
CA THR A 82 -5.53 5.16 -5.09
C THR A 82 -6.73 5.78 -4.38
N VAL A 83 -7.13 6.98 -4.75
CA VAL A 83 -8.26 7.68 -4.11
C VAL A 83 -9.57 6.96 -4.43
N ILE A 84 -9.87 6.74 -5.71
CA ILE A 84 -11.14 6.13 -6.13
C ILE A 84 -11.22 4.67 -5.64
N GLY A 85 -10.16 3.87 -5.83
CA GLY A 85 -10.10 2.49 -5.41
C GLY A 85 -10.26 2.33 -3.90
N THR A 86 -9.56 3.18 -3.11
CA THR A 86 -9.66 3.14 -1.66
C THR A 86 -11.05 3.50 -1.17
N ILE A 87 -11.64 4.59 -1.66
CA ILE A 87 -12.98 5.03 -1.22
C ILE A 87 -14.02 3.94 -1.52
N LEU A 88 -14.05 3.45 -2.75
CA LEU A 88 -15.02 2.42 -3.16
C LEU A 88 -14.81 1.10 -2.40
N SER A 89 -13.56 0.65 -2.27
CA SER A 89 -13.22 -0.58 -1.54
C SER A 89 -13.60 -0.50 -0.07
N VAL A 90 -13.32 0.63 0.62
CA VAL A 90 -13.66 0.81 2.04
C VAL A 90 -15.16 0.81 2.26
N ILE A 91 -15.91 1.52 1.42
CA ILE A 91 -17.38 1.57 1.52
C ILE A 91 -17.97 0.17 1.32
N LEU A 92 -17.59 -0.53 0.26
CA LEU A 92 -18.10 -1.87 -0.04
C LEU A 92 -17.68 -2.89 1.02
N THR A 93 -16.43 -2.83 1.51
CA THR A 93 -15.93 -3.65 2.61
C THR A 93 -16.75 -3.42 3.89
N ALA A 94 -17.02 -2.16 4.24
CA ALA A 94 -17.81 -1.82 5.42
C ALA A 94 -19.26 -2.30 5.30
N MET A 95 -19.89 -2.10 4.15
CA MET A 95 -21.25 -2.58 3.88
C MET A 95 -21.33 -4.11 3.98
N ALA A 96 -20.40 -4.83 3.35
CA ALA A 96 -20.35 -6.29 3.41
C ALA A 96 -20.11 -6.79 4.85
N ALA A 97 -19.18 -6.16 5.57
CA ALA A 97 -18.90 -6.48 6.97
C ALA A 97 -20.13 -6.27 7.86
N TYR A 98 -20.86 -5.16 7.67
CA TYR A 98 -22.07 -4.85 8.43
C TYR A 98 -23.18 -5.88 8.19
N VAL A 99 -23.46 -6.20 6.93
CA VAL A 99 -24.48 -7.20 6.58
C VAL A 99 -24.16 -8.55 7.22
N LEU A 100 -22.90 -8.93 7.28
CA LEU A 100 -22.47 -10.17 7.93
C LEU A 100 -22.57 -10.13 9.48
N THR A 101 -22.83 -9.00 10.12
CA THR A 101 -23.12 -8.93 11.57
C THR A 101 -24.59 -9.23 11.86
N ILE A 102 -25.50 -9.01 10.93
CA ILE A 102 -26.94 -9.19 11.10
C ILE A 102 -27.26 -10.66 11.34
N LYS A 103 -27.79 -10.97 12.54
CA LYS A 103 -28.08 -12.36 12.94
C LYS A 103 -29.19 -13.01 12.14
N SER A 104 -30.17 -12.23 11.70
CA SER A 104 -31.33 -12.66 10.89
C SER A 104 -31.04 -12.86 9.41
N LEU A 105 -29.80 -12.60 8.94
CA LEU A 105 -29.41 -12.78 7.54
C LEU A 105 -29.54 -14.26 7.14
N PRO A 106 -30.38 -14.58 6.15
CA PRO A 106 -30.51 -15.95 5.64
C PRO A 106 -29.17 -16.41 5.04
N PHE A 107 -28.88 -17.70 5.18
CA PHE A 107 -27.65 -18.33 4.66
C PHE A 107 -26.32 -17.68 5.14
N ARG A 108 -26.32 -16.91 6.20
CA ARG A 108 -25.12 -16.19 6.72
C ARG A 108 -23.89 -17.10 6.88
N ARG A 109 -24.09 -18.35 7.34
CA ARG A 109 -22.98 -19.33 7.49
C ARG A 109 -22.40 -19.73 6.13
N ILE A 110 -23.25 -19.98 5.15
CA ILE A 110 -22.85 -20.38 3.80
C ILE A 110 -22.11 -19.23 3.13
N ILE A 111 -22.66 -18.01 3.22
CA ILE A 111 -21.99 -16.79 2.67
C ILE A 111 -20.61 -16.60 3.31
N SER A 112 -20.52 -16.69 4.66
CA SER A 112 -19.25 -16.54 5.35
C SER A 112 -18.23 -17.63 4.98
N PHE A 113 -18.69 -18.89 4.83
CA PHE A 113 -17.85 -20.00 4.38
C PHE A 113 -17.33 -19.76 2.96
N PHE A 114 -18.19 -19.33 2.04
CA PHE A 114 -17.83 -19.08 0.65
C PHE A 114 -16.82 -17.93 0.54
N LEU A 115 -16.98 -16.86 1.32
CA LEU A 115 -16.01 -15.77 1.38
C LEU A 115 -14.64 -16.26 1.87
N VAL A 116 -14.58 -17.03 2.96
CA VAL A 116 -13.31 -17.57 3.46
C VAL A 116 -12.70 -18.56 2.47
N PHE A 117 -13.53 -19.38 1.82
CA PHE A 117 -13.07 -20.29 0.77
C PHE A 117 -12.38 -19.53 -0.37
N THR A 118 -12.98 -18.45 -0.89
CA THR A 118 -12.37 -17.65 -1.96
C THR A 118 -11.07 -16.97 -1.53
N MET A 119 -10.88 -16.70 -0.25
CA MET A 119 -9.63 -16.14 0.28
C MET A 119 -8.48 -17.17 0.25
N LEU A 120 -8.78 -18.45 0.46
CA LEU A 120 -7.78 -19.52 0.52
C LEU A 120 -7.37 -20.04 -0.86
N PHE A 121 -8.19 -19.84 -1.88
CA PHE A 121 -7.95 -20.32 -3.23
C PHE A 121 -7.64 -19.16 -4.19
N SER A 122 -6.40 -19.12 -4.68
CA SER A 122 -6.01 -18.18 -5.73
C SER A 122 -6.12 -18.84 -7.09
N VAL A 123 -6.82 -18.22 -8.00
CA VAL A 123 -7.05 -18.72 -9.38
C VAL A 123 -5.80 -18.55 -10.26
N GLY A 124 -4.84 -17.74 -9.82
CA GLY A 124 -3.65 -17.40 -10.60
C GLY A 124 -3.87 -16.29 -11.63
N VAL A 125 -2.78 -15.87 -12.27
CA VAL A 125 -2.76 -14.67 -13.14
C VAL A 125 -3.43 -14.94 -14.48
N VAL A 126 -3.19 -16.10 -15.08
CA VAL A 126 -3.67 -16.44 -16.44
C VAL A 126 -5.20 -16.51 -16.51
N PRO A 127 -5.92 -17.24 -15.65
CA PRO A 127 -7.38 -17.23 -15.63
C PRO A 127 -7.96 -15.84 -15.34
N LEU A 128 -7.32 -15.08 -14.44
CA LEU A 128 -7.74 -13.70 -14.16
C LEU A 128 -7.60 -12.81 -15.39
N TYR A 129 -6.48 -12.93 -16.13
CA TYR A 129 -6.29 -12.18 -17.37
C TYR A 129 -7.38 -12.49 -18.41
N ILE A 130 -7.69 -13.78 -18.61
CA ILE A 130 -8.73 -14.21 -19.56
C ILE A 130 -10.09 -13.60 -19.17
N LEU A 131 -10.46 -13.67 -17.90
CA LEU A 131 -11.70 -13.10 -17.38
C LEU A 131 -11.75 -11.58 -17.61
N LEU A 132 -10.71 -10.84 -17.22
CA LEU A 132 -10.67 -9.39 -17.39
C LEU A 132 -10.71 -8.97 -18.87
N ASN A 133 -10.07 -9.78 -19.75
CA ASN A 133 -10.10 -9.53 -21.17
C ASN A 133 -11.50 -9.77 -21.78
N GLN A 134 -12.20 -10.84 -21.37
CA GLN A 134 -13.58 -11.11 -21.79
C GLN A 134 -14.55 -10.02 -21.31
N LEU A 135 -14.31 -9.43 -20.13
CA LEU A 135 -15.07 -8.32 -19.59
C LEU A 135 -14.69 -6.97 -20.19
N HIS A 136 -13.76 -6.92 -21.15
CA HIS A 136 -13.22 -5.69 -21.75
C HIS A 136 -12.64 -4.70 -20.73
N LEU A 137 -12.11 -5.21 -19.62
CA LEU A 137 -11.50 -4.41 -18.56
C LEU A 137 -9.99 -4.21 -18.76
N THR A 138 -9.31 -5.11 -19.50
CA THR A 138 -7.91 -4.96 -19.84
C THR A 138 -7.69 -3.66 -20.61
N ASP A 139 -6.54 -3.01 -20.36
CA ASP A 139 -6.17 -1.75 -20.99
C ASP A 139 -7.12 -0.58 -20.72
N THR A 140 -7.85 -0.63 -19.60
CA THR A 140 -8.72 0.43 -19.09
C THR A 140 -8.34 0.84 -17.68
N PHE A 141 -8.75 2.04 -17.25
CA PHE A 141 -8.56 2.49 -15.87
C PHE A 141 -9.27 1.59 -14.84
N TRP A 142 -10.41 1.01 -15.22
CA TRP A 142 -11.24 0.21 -14.33
C TRP A 142 -10.60 -1.13 -13.92
N VAL A 143 -9.58 -1.59 -14.63
CA VAL A 143 -8.82 -2.80 -14.25
C VAL A 143 -8.10 -2.65 -12.90
N TYR A 144 -7.75 -1.42 -12.51
CA TYR A 144 -7.16 -1.13 -11.20
C TYR A 144 -8.18 -1.13 -10.07
N ILE A 145 -9.42 -0.82 -10.39
CA ILE A 145 -10.48 -0.59 -9.40
C ILE A 145 -11.28 -1.87 -9.14
N LEU A 146 -11.90 -2.42 -10.19
CA LEU A 146 -12.91 -3.48 -10.03
C LEU A 146 -12.39 -4.75 -9.36
N PRO A 147 -11.22 -5.32 -9.72
CA PRO A 147 -10.70 -6.52 -9.06
C PRO A 147 -10.30 -6.29 -7.61
N SER A 148 -9.96 -5.06 -7.24
CA SER A 148 -9.48 -4.68 -5.90
C SER A 148 -10.58 -4.16 -4.96
N LEU A 149 -11.84 -4.11 -5.42
CA LEU A 149 -12.95 -3.56 -4.63
C LEU A 149 -13.23 -4.32 -3.35
N TYR A 150 -12.95 -5.62 -3.31
CA TYR A 150 -13.18 -6.43 -2.13
C TYR A 150 -11.91 -7.14 -1.65
N SER A 151 -11.77 -7.20 -0.34
CA SER A 151 -10.78 -8.04 0.33
C SER A 151 -11.49 -8.77 1.47
N VAL A 152 -11.58 -10.09 1.37
CA VAL A 152 -12.24 -10.90 2.42
C VAL A 152 -11.55 -10.69 3.75
N TYR A 153 -10.23 -10.58 3.78
CA TYR A 153 -9.45 -10.28 4.98
C TYR A 153 -9.92 -8.98 5.66
N ASN A 154 -10.06 -7.91 4.88
CA ASN A 154 -10.53 -6.62 5.39
C ASN A 154 -11.99 -6.68 5.86
N ILE A 155 -12.86 -7.43 5.16
CA ILE A 155 -14.25 -7.67 5.56
C ILE A 155 -14.31 -8.36 6.93
N LEU A 156 -13.49 -9.39 7.14
CA LEU A 156 -13.47 -10.14 8.42
C LEU A 156 -12.95 -9.29 9.58
N ILE A 157 -11.89 -8.48 9.37
CA ILE A 157 -11.40 -7.55 10.39
C ILE A 157 -12.51 -6.56 10.76
N MET A 158 -13.13 -5.93 9.78
CA MET A 158 -14.16 -4.92 10.01
C MET A 158 -15.39 -5.51 10.67
N ARG A 159 -15.83 -6.72 10.25
CA ARG A 159 -16.90 -7.48 10.90
C ARG A 159 -16.60 -7.80 12.36
N THR A 160 -15.37 -8.21 12.65
CA THR A 160 -14.97 -8.53 14.05
C THR A 160 -15.08 -7.29 14.91
N PHE A 161 -14.66 -6.14 14.42
CA PHE A 161 -14.82 -4.86 15.14
C PHE A 161 -16.30 -4.48 15.32
N PHE A 162 -17.11 -4.59 14.26
CA PHE A 162 -18.53 -4.26 14.32
C PHE A 162 -19.31 -5.15 15.32
N ASN A 163 -18.91 -6.42 15.48
CA ASN A 163 -19.49 -7.32 16.48
C ASN A 163 -19.16 -6.92 17.93
N GLN A 164 -18.15 -6.06 18.15
CA GLN A 164 -17.79 -5.56 19.48
C GLN A 164 -18.56 -4.28 19.87
N LEU A 165 -19.30 -3.69 18.94
CA LEU A 165 -20.13 -2.53 19.24
C LEU A 165 -21.27 -2.91 20.20
N PRO A 166 -21.65 -2.02 21.15
CA PRO A 166 -22.75 -2.28 22.06
C PRO A 166 -24.07 -2.52 21.32
N SER A 167 -24.68 -3.68 21.51
CA SER A 167 -25.96 -4.02 20.86
C SER A 167 -27.09 -3.09 21.29
N SER A 168 -27.04 -2.58 22.54
CA SER A 168 -28.00 -1.65 23.08
C SER A 168 -28.18 -0.36 22.23
N VAL A 169 -27.09 0.15 21.65
CA VAL A 169 -27.16 1.35 20.78
C VAL A 169 -27.87 1.03 19.46
N ILE A 170 -27.63 -0.16 18.90
CA ILE A 170 -28.26 -0.61 17.65
C ILE A 170 -29.74 -0.92 17.88
N GLU A 171 -30.06 -1.54 19.03
CA GLU A 171 -31.43 -1.86 19.41
C GLU A 171 -32.28 -0.61 19.69
N ALA A 172 -31.71 0.38 20.41
CA ALA A 172 -32.36 1.67 20.63
C ALA A 172 -32.69 2.37 19.30
N ALA A 173 -31.75 2.40 18.36
CA ALA A 173 -31.98 3.00 17.06
C ALA A 173 -33.08 2.30 16.24
N ARG A 174 -33.26 0.98 16.41
CA ARG A 174 -34.36 0.23 15.79
C ARG A 174 -35.70 0.58 16.43
N VAL A 175 -35.73 0.76 17.74
CA VAL A 175 -36.94 1.22 18.45
C VAL A 175 -37.33 2.63 18.01
N ASP A 176 -36.34 3.49 17.76
CA ASP A 176 -36.52 4.84 17.20
C ASP A 176 -36.92 4.84 15.70
N GLY A 177 -37.14 3.67 15.08
CA GLY A 177 -37.59 3.54 13.70
C GLY A 177 -36.49 3.66 12.64
N CYS A 178 -35.20 3.63 13.01
CA CYS A 178 -34.13 3.64 12.03
C CYS A 178 -34.09 2.33 11.24
N ASN A 179 -33.99 2.43 9.92
CA ASN A 179 -33.71 1.27 9.06
C ASN A 179 -32.22 0.88 9.11
N ASP A 180 -31.87 -0.33 8.63
CA ASP A 180 -30.50 -0.85 8.69
C ASP A 180 -29.48 0.05 7.94
N PHE A 181 -29.88 0.74 6.86
CA PHE A 181 -29.04 1.68 6.14
C PHE A 181 -28.72 2.92 6.97
N GLN A 182 -29.71 3.46 7.69
CA GLN A 182 -29.51 4.59 8.60
C GLN A 182 -28.64 4.20 9.78
N ILE A 183 -28.84 3.01 10.35
CA ILE A 183 -28.02 2.45 11.44
C ILE A 183 -26.56 2.34 10.96
N PHE A 184 -26.35 1.80 9.78
CA PHE A 184 -25.01 1.67 9.20
C PHE A 184 -24.29 3.02 9.10
N TRP A 185 -24.91 4.00 8.41
CA TRP A 185 -24.25 5.27 8.12
C TRP A 185 -24.14 6.21 9.33
N LYS A 186 -25.19 6.25 10.21
CA LYS A 186 -25.25 7.21 11.30
C LYS A 186 -24.68 6.69 12.61
N ILE A 187 -24.58 5.37 12.79
CA ILE A 187 -24.18 4.76 14.06
C ILE A 187 -22.95 3.89 13.88
N VAL A 188 -23.05 2.82 13.10
CA VAL A 188 -21.98 1.80 13.00
C VAL A 188 -20.71 2.39 12.43
N LEU A 189 -20.80 3.07 11.29
CA LEU A 189 -19.64 3.63 10.61
C LEU A 189 -18.93 4.72 11.45
N PRO A 190 -19.62 5.69 12.04
CA PRO A 190 -19.00 6.69 12.93
C PRO A 190 -18.39 6.09 14.21
N MET A 191 -19.01 5.10 14.82
CA MET A 191 -18.46 4.41 16.00
C MET A 191 -17.24 3.56 15.66
N SER A 192 -17.09 3.19 14.42
CA SER A 192 -16.01 2.32 13.90
C SER A 192 -14.87 3.08 13.22
N LYS A 193 -14.74 4.38 13.43
CA LYS A 193 -13.67 5.22 12.85
C LYS A 193 -12.26 4.60 12.94
N PRO A 194 -11.84 3.96 14.06
CA PRO A 194 -10.50 3.39 14.15
C PRO A 194 -10.25 2.27 13.13
N VAL A 195 -11.18 1.31 13.00
CA VAL A 195 -11.01 0.20 12.04
C VAL A 195 -11.18 0.70 10.60
N VAL A 196 -12.11 1.63 10.36
CA VAL A 196 -12.27 2.25 9.02
C VAL A 196 -10.99 2.95 8.59
N ALA A 197 -10.34 3.73 9.46
CA ALA A 197 -9.08 4.38 9.18
C ALA A 197 -7.95 3.37 8.89
N SER A 198 -7.91 2.26 9.62
CA SER A 198 -6.93 1.19 9.40
C SER A 198 -7.11 0.52 8.04
N ILE A 199 -8.34 0.15 7.69
CA ILE A 199 -8.65 -0.48 6.39
C ILE A 199 -8.44 0.52 5.23
N THR A 200 -8.74 1.80 5.45
CA THR A 200 -8.44 2.86 4.48
C THR A 200 -6.95 2.93 4.18
N LEU A 201 -6.09 2.88 5.20
CA LEU A 201 -4.65 2.86 5.00
C LEU A 201 -4.20 1.61 4.24
N PHE A 202 -4.65 0.42 4.64
CA PHE A 202 -4.26 -0.82 3.98
C PHE A 202 -4.61 -0.79 2.49
N ASN A 203 -5.82 -0.34 2.15
CA ASN A 203 -6.24 -0.21 0.76
C ASN A 203 -5.46 0.90 0.03
N ALA A 204 -5.24 2.06 0.64
CA ALA A 204 -4.50 3.16 0.01
C ALA A 204 -3.04 2.77 -0.29
N VAL A 205 -2.35 2.14 0.66
CA VAL A 205 -0.97 1.67 0.47
C VAL A 205 -0.91 0.55 -0.57
N SER A 206 -1.85 -0.39 -0.54
CA SER A 206 -1.95 -1.46 -1.54
C SER A 206 -2.16 -0.91 -2.95
N GLN A 207 -3.10 0.00 -3.11
CA GLN A 207 -3.38 0.66 -4.39
C GLN A 207 -2.20 1.50 -4.89
N TRP A 208 -1.55 2.24 -4.01
CA TRP A 208 -0.41 3.07 -4.37
C TRP A 208 0.78 2.25 -4.87
N ASN A 209 1.08 1.14 -4.19
CA ASN A 209 2.24 0.29 -4.51
C ASN A 209 1.95 -0.77 -5.59
N ASP A 210 0.71 -0.90 -6.06
CA ASP A 210 0.36 -1.89 -7.07
C ASP A 210 0.98 -1.55 -8.44
N TRP A 211 2.09 -2.18 -8.73
CA TRP A 211 2.75 -2.17 -10.04
C TRP A 211 2.28 -3.32 -10.93
N PHE A 212 1.82 -4.41 -10.31
CA PHE A 212 1.52 -5.67 -10.97
C PHE A 212 0.37 -5.52 -11.97
N THR A 213 -0.73 -4.91 -11.55
CA THR A 213 -1.91 -4.71 -12.40
C THR A 213 -1.55 -3.93 -13.67
N GLY A 214 -0.76 -2.87 -13.53
CA GLY A 214 -0.30 -2.08 -14.68
C GLY A 214 0.68 -2.80 -15.60
N ALA A 215 1.52 -3.68 -15.04
CA ALA A 215 2.50 -4.43 -15.82
C ALA A 215 1.85 -5.56 -16.64
N PHE A 216 0.84 -6.24 -16.09
CA PHE A 216 0.26 -7.44 -16.71
C PHE A 216 -1.05 -7.19 -17.48
N PHE A 217 -1.84 -6.19 -17.08
CA PHE A 217 -3.18 -5.99 -17.65
C PHE A 217 -3.31 -4.69 -18.46
N VAL A 218 -2.28 -3.81 -18.48
CA VAL A 218 -2.33 -2.51 -19.17
C VAL A 218 -1.16 -2.34 -20.13
N ARG A 219 -1.46 -2.18 -21.41
CA ARG A 219 -0.49 -1.95 -22.49
C ARG A 219 -0.31 -0.46 -22.79
N ASN A 220 -1.38 0.33 -22.67
CA ASN A 220 -1.36 1.76 -22.94
C ASN A 220 -0.44 2.50 -21.95
N PRO A 221 0.66 3.12 -22.40
CA PRO A 221 1.59 3.83 -21.50
C PRO A 221 0.91 4.95 -20.70
N ASN A 222 -0.12 5.57 -21.27
CA ASN A 222 -0.84 6.67 -20.62
C ASN A 222 -1.74 6.24 -19.46
N LEU A 223 -1.99 4.95 -19.30
CA LEU A 223 -2.77 4.39 -18.20
C LEU A 223 -1.88 3.75 -17.12
N LYS A 224 -0.56 3.72 -17.30
CA LYS A 224 0.36 3.11 -16.34
C LYS A 224 0.58 4.01 -15.13
N PRO A 225 0.39 3.50 -13.88
CA PRO A 225 0.70 4.24 -12.66
C PRO A 225 2.21 4.31 -12.41
N LEU A 226 2.63 5.19 -11.53
CA LEU A 226 4.04 5.47 -11.22
C LEU A 226 4.81 4.20 -10.79
N ALA A 227 4.19 3.34 -9.97
CA ALA A 227 4.80 2.09 -9.54
C ALA A 227 5.10 1.14 -10.71
N THR A 228 4.20 1.06 -11.70
CA THR A 228 4.42 0.25 -12.91
C THR A 228 5.50 0.85 -13.80
N VAL A 229 5.53 2.18 -13.96
CA VAL A 229 6.57 2.86 -14.74
C VAL A 229 7.95 2.62 -14.12
N LEU A 230 8.07 2.70 -12.80
CA LEU A 230 9.32 2.35 -12.09
C LEU A 230 9.70 0.89 -12.34
N GLN A 231 8.76 -0.04 -12.22
CA GLN A 231 9.02 -1.46 -12.47
C GLN A 231 9.45 -1.74 -13.91
N ASP A 232 8.82 -1.08 -14.90
CA ASP A 232 9.21 -1.19 -16.31
C ASP A 232 10.64 -0.67 -16.52
N MET A 233 11.05 0.40 -15.85
CA MET A 233 12.42 0.92 -15.90
C MET A 233 13.43 -0.07 -15.30
N LEU A 234 13.15 -0.61 -14.11
CA LEU A 234 13.99 -1.62 -13.46
C LEU A 234 14.18 -2.85 -14.35
N THR A 235 13.10 -3.35 -14.93
CA THR A 235 13.14 -4.52 -15.81
C THR A 235 13.93 -4.26 -17.10
N LYS A 236 13.77 -3.09 -17.73
CA LYS A 236 14.53 -2.70 -18.91
C LYS A 236 16.02 -2.58 -18.63
N GLN A 237 16.41 -2.00 -17.50
CA GLN A 237 17.83 -1.87 -17.13
C GLN A 237 18.45 -3.24 -16.84
N ALA A 238 17.75 -4.12 -16.13
CA ALA A 238 18.21 -5.50 -15.91
C ALA A 238 18.44 -6.22 -17.24
N ALA A 239 17.50 -6.11 -18.18
CA ALA A 239 17.62 -6.74 -19.49
C ALA A 239 18.79 -6.17 -20.31
N ILE A 240 19.03 -4.85 -20.25
CA ILE A 240 20.19 -4.21 -20.90
C ILE A 240 21.49 -4.70 -20.27
N ALA A 241 21.57 -4.74 -18.94
CA ALA A 241 22.75 -5.23 -18.23
C ALA A 241 23.09 -6.67 -18.60
N ASP A 242 22.08 -7.55 -18.70
CA ASP A 242 22.27 -8.96 -19.08
C ASP A 242 22.67 -9.11 -20.56
N ALA A 243 22.07 -8.33 -21.47
CA ALA A 243 22.43 -8.35 -22.88
C ALA A 243 23.89 -7.89 -23.13
N LEU A 244 24.38 -6.96 -22.30
CA LEU A 244 25.72 -6.44 -22.39
C LEU A 244 26.76 -7.39 -21.77
N LYS A 245 26.42 -8.13 -20.73
CA LYS A 245 27.26 -9.23 -20.19
C LYS A 245 27.49 -10.34 -21.21
N GLN A 246 26.50 -10.61 -22.09
CA GLN A 246 26.59 -11.63 -23.13
C GLN A 246 27.42 -11.17 -24.35
N LYS A 247 27.56 -9.87 -24.61
CA LYS A 247 28.39 -9.33 -25.69
C LYS A 247 29.71 -8.86 -25.13
N SER A 248 30.71 -9.74 -25.14
CA SER A 248 32.09 -9.41 -24.77
C SER A 248 32.60 -8.20 -25.57
N GLY A 249 32.73 -7.02 -24.95
CA GLY A 249 33.53 -5.97 -25.50
C GLY A 249 33.12 -4.51 -25.37
N SER A 250 32.01 -4.15 -24.71
CA SER A 250 31.62 -2.73 -24.67
C SER A 250 31.31 -2.21 -23.24
N TYR A 251 32.22 -2.39 -22.31
CA TYR A 251 32.10 -1.86 -20.94
C TYR A 251 31.95 -0.34 -20.90
N ALA A 252 32.55 0.41 -21.82
CA ALA A 252 32.47 1.87 -21.87
C ALA A 252 31.08 2.42 -22.27
N MET A 253 30.27 1.63 -22.97
CA MET A 253 28.91 2.01 -23.33
C MET A 253 27.90 1.66 -22.21
N LEU A 254 28.21 0.66 -21.41
CA LEU A 254 27.52 0.28 -20.18
C LEU A 254 27.52 1.41 -19.15
N ASP A 255 28.70 1.99 -18.90
CA ASP A 255 28.88 3.06 -17.91
C ASP A 255 27.96 4.26 -18.18
N LYS A 256 27.82 4.68 -19.43
CA LYS A 256 27.00 5.85 -19.79
C LYS A 256 25.49 5.59 -19.70
N LEU A 257 25.00 4.38 -19.99
CA LEU A 257 23.56 4.07 -20.03
C LEU A 257 23.00 3.64 -18.67
N THR A 258 23.75 2.88 -17.88
CA THR A 258 23.30 2.39 -16.57
C THR A 258 23.28 3.49 -15.51
N ILE A 259 24.16 4.43 -15.60
CA ILE A 259 24.48 5.41 -14.55
C ILE A 259 23.48 6.57 -14.51
N THR A 260 23.04 7.08 -15.66
CA THR A 260 21.96 8.09 -15.72
C THR A 260 20.61 7.44 -15.35
N GLY A 261 20.45 6.15 -15.60
CA GLY A 261 19.29 5.36 -15.22
C GLY A 261 19.18 5.15 -13.70
N ASP A 262 20.28 4.85 -13.02
CA ASP A 262 20.27 4.54 -11.59
C ASP A 262 19.87 5.75 -10.73
N SER A 263 20.42 6.94 -10.98
CA SER A 263 20.05 8.14 -10.23
C SER A 263 18.59 8.54 -10.47
N MET A 264 18.09 8.34 -11.68
CA MET A 264 16.70 8.61 -12.02
C MET A 264 15.75 7.59 -11.36
N GLN A 265 16.15 6.31 -11.25
CA GLN A 265 15.42 5.30 -10.49
C GLN A 265 15.35 5.64 -9.01
N MET A 266 16.47 6.06 -8.40
CA MET A 266 16.47 6.46 -7.00
C MET A 266 15.55 7.66 -6.77
N ALA A 267 15.50 8.63 -7.69
CA ALA A 267 14.58 9.75 -7.61
C ALA A 267 13.11 9.30 -7.76
N MET A 268 12.80 8.30 -8.60
CA MET A 268 11.47 7.73 -8.70
C MET A 268 11.06 6.95 -7.44
N ILE A 269 11.97 6.19 -6.83
CA ILE A 269 11.72 5.51 -5.56
C ILE A 269 11.37 6.53 -4.48
N VAL A 270 12.09 7.66 -4.42
CA VAL A 270 11.78 8.76 -3.50
C VAL A 270 10.38 9.32 -3.77
N LEU A 271 10.02 9.59 -5.03
CA LEU A 271 8.68 10.06 -5.39
C LEU A 271 7.56 9.09 -4.99
N LEU A 272 7.79 7.78 -5.10
CA LEU A 272 6.85 6.76 -4.65
C LEU A 272 6.76 6.69 -3.12
N THR A 273 7.87 6.91 -2.42
CA THR A 273 7.95 6.75 -0.96
C THR A 273 7.32 7.95 -0.22
N ILE A 274 7.48 9.16 -0.74
CA ILE A 274 7.01 10.40 -0.10
C ILE A 274 5.53 10.36 0.29
N PRO A 275 4.56 10.03 -0.59
CA PRO A 275 3.15 10.03 -0.23
C PRO A 275 2.80 9.02 0.86
N VAL A 276 3.47 7.86 0.86
CA VAL A 276 3.27 6.83 1.91
C VAL A 276 3.76 7.33 3.27
N LEU A 277 4.93 8.00 3.30
CA LEU A 277 5.45 8.61 4.53
C LEU A 277 4.52 9.68 5.09
N PHE A 278 3.88 10.48 4.23
CA PHE A 278 2.91 11.48 4.67
C PHE A 278 1.59 10.88 5.17
N LEU A 279 1.15 9.74 4.63
CA LEU A 279 -0.06 9.07 5.09
C LEU A 279 0.10 8.46 6.48
N PHE A 280 1.28 7.97 6.83
CA PHE A 280 1.52 7.21 8.05
C PHE A 280 1.17 7.96 9.35
N PRO A 281 1.59 9.23 9.58
CA PRO A 281 1.26 9.96 10.81
C PRO A 281 -0.25 10.20 11.01
N PHE A 282 -1.01 10.36 9.91
CA PHE A 282 -2.46 10.54 10.00
C PHE A 282 -3.16 9.29 10.52
N VAL A 283 -2.63 8.13 10.21
CA VAL A 283 -3.23 6.85 10.62
C VAL A 283 -2.73 6.42 11.99
N GLN A 284 -1.49 6.68 12.34
CA GLN A 284 -0.90 6.33 13.63
C GLN A 284 -1.74 6.82 14.81
N LYS A 285 -2.26 8.06 14.74
CA LYS A 285 -3.12 8.61 15.80
C LYS A 285 -4.44 7.86 16.00
N HIS A 286 -4.94 7.16 14.97
CA HIS A 286 -6.16 6.35 15.05
C HIS A 286 -5.87 4.93 15.53
N PHE A 287 -4.69 4.38 15.20
CA PHE A 287 -4.23 3.08 15.66
C PHE A 287 -4.01 3.04 17.18
N VAL A 288 -3.31 4.05 17.72
CA VAL A 288 -3.00 4.11 19.17
C VAL A 288 -4.26 4.17 20.02
N LYS A 289 -5.31 4.88 19.55
CA LYS A 289 -6.60 4.93 20.27
C LYS A 289 -7.42 3.66 20.17
N GLY A 290 -7.27 2.85 19.12
CA GLY A 290 -8.03 1.62 18.92
C GLY A 290 -7.53 0.44 19.78
N ILE A 291 -6.22 0.36 20.00
CA ILE A 291 -5.61 -0.72 20.79
C ILE A 291 -5.91 -0.56 22.28
N THR A 292 -6.03 0.68 22.77
CA THR A 292 -6.31 0.95 24.18
C THR A 292 -7.75 0.65 24.60
N ILE A 293 -8.72 0.68 23.68
CA ILE A 293 -10.13 0.34 23.96
C ILE A 293 -10.32 -1.19 24.17
N GLY A 294 -9.46 -2.01 23.57
CA GLY A 294 -9.48 -3.48 23.74
C GLY A 294 -8.81 -3.98 25.02
N SER A 295 -7.98 -3.17 25.67
CA SER A 295 -7.19 -3.57 26.85
C SER A 295 -7.82 -3.16 28.19
N THR A 296 -8.95 -2.44 28.20
CA THR A 296 -9.65 -1.99 29.42
C THR A 296 -10.90 -2.82 29.73
N LYS A 297 -10.85 -4.14 29.45
CA LYS A 297 -11.80 -5.10 30.03
C LYS A 297 -11.08 -5.90 31.11
N GLU A 298 -10.86 -5.29 32.24
CA GLU A 298 -10.83 -5.92 33.57
C GLU A 298 -11.75 -5.16 34.49
#